data_23ea01d397a7e2311e695285c6bbac19
#
_entry.id   23ea01d397a7e2311e695285c6bbac19
#
_cell.length_a   1.000
_cell.length_b   1.000
_cell.length_c   1.000
_cell.angle_alpha   90.00
_cell.angle_beta   90.00
_cell.angle_gamma   90.00
#
_symmetry.space_group_name_H-M   'P 1'
#
loop_
_entity.id
_entity.type
_entity.pdbx_description
1 polymer ?
#
loop_
_entity_poly.entity_id
_entity_poly.type
_entity_poly.pdbx_seq_one_letter_code
_entity_poly.pdbx_strand_id
1 'polypeptide(L)' 'MFAGEMDSPFHTFEAVAKMFGKSVKTVGRWVQTIPGFPQPVRVGCSKLFLAAEIEEFIQKLKEKRDRKKNRP' A
#
# COMPACT_ATOMS: atom_id res chain seq x y z
N MET A 1 -22.03 -8.97 -0.75
CA MET A 1 -21.50 -8.81 -0.54
C MET A 1 -20.72 -8.36 0.07
N PHE A 2 -20.25 -8.49 0.51
CA PHE A 2 -19.64 -8.06 1.14
C PHE A 2 -19.07 -6.94 0.92
N ALA A 3 -19.58 -6.02 0.48
CA ALA A 3 -19.17 -4.70 0.21
C ALA A 3 -18.59 -4.02 1.41
N GLY A 4 -19.14 -4.29 2.52
CA GLY A 4 -18.67 -3.67 3.74
C GLY A 4 -17.20 -3.90 3.96
N GLU A 5 -16.74 -5.06 3.62
CA GLU A 5 -15.35 -5.35 3.79
C GLU A 5 -14.48 -4.56 2.86
N MET A 6 -14.98 -4.37 1.65
CA MET A 6 -14.21 -3.68 0.66
C MET A 6 -14.11 -2.22 0.96
N ASP A 7 -15.03 -1.72 1.76
CA ASP A 7 -15.06 -0.32 2.06
C ASP A 7 -14.24 0.06 3.26
N SER A 8 -13.53 -0.90 3.83
CA SER A 8 -12.71 -0.60 4.96
C SER A 8 -11.66 0.44 4.60
N PRO A 9 -11.53 1.50 5.39
CA PRO A 9 -10.53 2.53 5.10
C PRO A 9 -9.12 2.12 5.45
N PHE A 10 -8.96 0.94 6.00
CA PHE A 10 -7.64 0.49 6.45
C PHE A 10 -7.26 -0.82 5.81
N HIS A 11 -5.97 -1.01 5.67
CA HIS A 11 -5.41 -2.30 5.24
C HIS A 11 -4.41 -2.74 6.27
N THR A 12 -4.40 -4.03 6.58
CA THR A 12 -3.38 -4.59 7.44
C THR A 12 -2.09 -4.75 6.66
N PHE A 13 -1.01 -4.99 7.38
CA PHE A 13 0.27 -5.30 6.73
C PHE A 13 0.11 -6.52 5.83
N GLU A 14 -0.64 -7.50 6.30
CA GLU A 14 -0.85 -8.70 5.52
C GLU A 14 -1.62 -8.41 4.24
N ALA A 15 -2.63 -7.56 4.34
CA ALA A 15 -3.40 -7.21 3.17
C ALA A 15 -2.53 -6.51 2.14
N VAL A 16 -1.71 -5.57 2.59
CA VAL A 16 -0.83 -4.85 1.68
C VAL A 16 0.19 -5.80 1.08
N ALA A 17 0.72 -6.70 1.88
CA ALA A 17 1.68 -7.67 1.38
C ALA A 17 1.06 -8.51 0.26
N LYS A 18 -0.17 -8.92 0.46
CA LYS A 18 -0.87 -9.69 -0.56
C LYS A 18 -1.09 -8.89 -1.81
N MET A 19 -1.44 -7.64 -1.66
CA MET A 19 -1.68 -6.79 -2.81
C MET A 19 -0.43 -6.67 -3.67
N PHE A 20 0.73 -6.68 -3.04
CA PHE A 20 1.99 -6.54 -3.75
C PHE A 20 2.66 -7.86 -4.07
N GLY A 21 2.09 -8.96 -3.57
CA GLY A 21 2.67 -10.28 -3.80
C GLY A 21 3.96 -10.48 -3.03
N LYS A 22 4.08 -9.85 -1.86
CA LYS A 22 5.29 -9.94 -1.06
C LYS A 22 4.94 -10.35 0.36
N SER A 23 5.96 -10.53 1.19
CA SER A 23 5.74 -10.92 2.56
C SER A 23 5.54 -9.68 3.43
N VAL A 24 4.95 -9.90 4.60
CA VAL A 24 4.77 -8.82 5.56
C VAL A 24 6.10 -8.20 5.95
N LYS A 25 7.11 -9.03 6.07
CA LYS A 25 8.43 -8.56 6.41
C LYS A 25 8.96 -7.58 5.37
N THR A 26 8.73 -7.90 4.11
CA THR A 26 9.17 -7.03 3.03
C THR A 26 8.45 -5.69 3.09
N VAL A 27 7.15 -5.73 3.35
CA VAL A 27 6.38 -4.49 3.45
C VAL A 27 6.91 -3.64 4.60
N GLY A 28 7.20 -4.28 5.73
CA GLY A 28 7.75 -3.56 6.86
C GLY A 28 9.06 -2.87 6.53
N ARG A 29 9.89 -3.52 5.73
CA ARG A 29 11.14 -2.93 5.31
C ARG A 29 10.90 -1.74 4.39
N TRP A 30 9.94 -1.86 3.50
CA TRP A 30 9.62 -0.78 2.57
C TRP A 30 9.20 0.48 3.29
N VAL A 31 8.48 0.32 4.38
CA VAL A 31 8.04 1.47 5.17
C VAL A 31 9.24 2.32 5.59
N GLN A 32 10.35 1.67 5.85
CA GLN A 32 11.52 2.36 6.34
C GLN A 32 12.48 2.78 5.24
N THR A 33 12.47 2.08 4.11
CA THR A 33 13.52 2.29 3.12
C THR A 33 13.03 2.99 1.86
N ILE A 34 11.75 2.92 1.54
CA ILE A 34 11.27 3.54 0.32
C ILE A 34 10.71 4.91 0.63
N PRO A 35 11.33 5.98 0.11
CA PRO A 35 10.79 7.32 0.33
C PRO A 35 9.43 7.45 -0.35
N GLY A 36 8.50 8.04 0.36
CA GLY A 36 7.16 8.21 -0.18
C GLY A 36 6.25 7.03 0.02
N PHE A 37 6.76 5.95 0.59
CA PHE A 37 5.90 4.81 0.89
C PHE A 37 4.93 5.19 2.00
N PRO A 38 3.64 4.81 1.89
CA PRO A 38 2.67 5.16 2.94
C PRO A 38 3.11 4.65 4.29
N GLN A 39 2.90 5.47 5.30
CA GLN A 39 3.28 5.11 6.66
C GLN A 39 2.06 4.56 7.38
N PRO A 40 2.26 3.52 8.21
CA PRO A 40 1.13 2.97 8.95
C PRO A 40 0.70 3.91 10.05
N VAL A 41 -0.58 3.82 10.40
CA VAL A 41 -1.10 4.57 11.54
C VAL A 41 -1.42 3.58 12.63
N ARG A 42 -1.33 4.03 13.85
CA ARG A 42 -1.60 3.18 14.99
C ARG A 42 -3.06 3.30 15.37
N VAL A 43 -3.72 2.17 15.43
CA VAL A 43 -5.10 2.10 15.85
C VAL A 43 -5.17 1.10 16.98
N GLY A 44 -5.27 1.58 18.20
CA GLY A 44 -5.21 0.70 19.34
C GLY A 44 -3.86 0.04 19.45
N CYS A 45 -3.84 -1.26 19.43
CA CYS A 45 -2.60 -2.03 19.47
C CYS A 45 -2.11 -2.41 18.10
N SER A 46 -2.84 -2.03 17.07
CA SER A 46 -2.52 -2.46 15.71
C SER A 46 -1.96 -1.33 14.90
N LYS A 47 -1.16 -1.69 13.91
CA LYS A 47 -0.69 -0.74 12.93
C LYS A 47 -1.36 -1.07 11.60
N LEU A 48 -1.99 -0.07 11.03
CA LEU A 48 -2.74 -0.26 9.79
C LEU A 48 -2.34 0.81 8.79
N PHE A 49 -2.49 0.48 7.53
CA PHE A 49 -2.27 1.45 6.46
C PHE A 49 -3.60 2.05 6.07
N LEU A 50 -3.59 3.32 5.70
CA LEU A 50 -4.78 3.94 5.14
C LEU A 50 -4.94 3.49 3.71
N ALA A 51 -6.12 2.97 3.40
CA ALA A 51 -6.38 2.45 2.06
C ALA A 51 -6.15 3.53 1.01
N ALA A 52 -6.57 4.76 1.30
CA ALA A 52 -6.42 5.84 0.35
C ALA A 52 -4.95 6.09 0.04
N GLU A 53 -4.11 6.00 1.04
CA GLU A 53 -2.69 6.23 0.83
C GLU A 53 -2.05 5.11 0.01
N ILE A 54 -2.49 3.89 0.26
CA ILE A 54 -1.98 2.76 -0.51
C ILE A 54 -2.37 2.90 -1.97
N GLU A 55 -3.60 3.28 -2.22
CA GLU A 55 -4.06 3.47 -3.59
C GLU A 55 -3.31 4.58 -4.28
N GLU A 56 -3.06 5.64 -3.56
CA GLU A 56 -2.32 6.76 -4.11
C GLU A 56 -0.91 6.34 -4.49
N PHE A 57 -0.29 5.57 -3.64
CA PHE A 57 1.05 5.08 -3.91
C PHE A 57 1.06 4.21 -5.16
N ILE A 58 0.07 3.34 -5.28
CA ILE A 58 -0.03 2.47 -6.44
C ILE A 58 -0.22 3.29 -7.71
N GLN A 59 -1.03 4.33 -7.63
CA GLN A 59 -1.24 5.20 -8.77
C GLN A 59 0.08 5.85 -9.21
N LYS A 60 0.85 6.29 -8.25
CA LYS A 60 2.13 6.90 -8.57
C LYS A 60 3.07 5.93 -9.23
N LEU A 61 3.04 4.69 -8.79
CA LEU A 61 3.86 3.66 -9.40
C LEU A 61 3.43 3.43 -10.85
N LYS A 62 2.13 3.42 -11.08
CA LYS A 62 1.63 3.23 -12.42
C LYS A 62 2.02 4.38 -13.33
N GLU A 63 1.95 5.58 -12.83
CA GLU A 63 2.32 6.74 -13.61
C GLU A 63 3.79 6.70 -13.99
N LYS A 64 4.62 6.28 -13.07
CA LYS A 64 6.03 6.17 -13.35
C LYS A 64 6.30 5.16 -14.45
N ARG A 65 5.60 4.03 -14.35
CA ARG A 65 5.79 2.98 -15.33
C ARG A 65 5.30 3.43 -16.70
N ASP A 66 4.15 4.09 -16.74
CA ASP A 66 3.58 4.55 -17.98
C ASP A 66 4.48 5.57 -18.65
N ARG A 67 5.06 6.44 -17.84
CA ARG A 67 5.95 7.44 -18.39
C ARG A 67 7.16 6.79 -19.01
N LYS A 68 7.72 5.80 -18.36
CA LYS A 68 8.83 5.07 -18.90
C LYS A 68 8.47 4.36 -20.17
N LYS A 69 7.28 3.82 -20.19
CA LYS A 69 6.82 3.11 -21.37
C LYS A 69 6.68 4.00 -22.57
N ASN A 70 6.28 5.22 -22.32
CA ASN A 70 6.04 6.16 -23.39
C ASN A 70 7.30 6.73 -23.97
N ARG A 71 8.44 6.45 -23.38
CA ARG A 71 9.66 6.93 -23.95
C ARG A 71 9.98 6.19 -25.20
N PRO A 72 10.38 6.88 -26.21
CA PRO A 72 10.76 6.21 -27.48
C PRO A 72 12.00 5.39 -27.33
#